data_a5d656fcc85482dc956aa8cc2ba8b3d6
#
_entry.id   a5d656fcc85482dc956aa8cc2ba8b3d6
#
_cell.length_a   1.000
_cell.length_b   1.000
_cell.length_c   1.000
_cell.angle_alpha   90.00
_cell.angle_beta   90.00
_cell.angle_gamma   90.00
#
_symmetry.space_group_name_H-M   'P 1'
#
loop_
_entity.id
_entity.type
_entity.pdbx_description
1 polymer ?
#
loop_
_entity_poly.entity_id
_entity_poly.type
_entity_poly.pdbx_seq_one_letter_code
_entity_poly.pdbx_strand_id
1 'polypeptide(L)'
;MELFKNLTVLSLEQATVLPYLTFRLAQDGMQVIRLEHPVYGDPNRMIGDNVLSEERMNAYFLCINAGKKDLTLNLAEAEGRKIFHALIRELEVDIFATNQLPKNYKKLGIDNDTLKSLRPDNMWLGVTGFGPDSNEGAYDPILQARGGLMELTGEGAG
;
A
#
# COMPACT_ATOMS: atom_id res chain seq x y z
N MET A 1 -2.82 12.09 -22.10
CA MET A 1 -2.16 13.29 -21.58
C MET A 1 -1.24 12.83 -20.44
N GLU A 2 0.08 12.87 -20.60
CA GLU A 2 1.03 12.30 -19.62
C GLU A 2 1.44 13.35 -18.56
N LEU A 3 0.47 13.92 -17.88
CA LEU A 3 0.69 15.01 -16.90
C LEU A 3 1.59 14.58 -15.72
N PHE A 4 1.63 13.30 -15.42
CA PHE A 4 2.27 12.79 -14.19
C PHE A 4 3.43 11.82 -14.44
N LYS A 5 3.88 11.67 -15.68
CA LYS A 5 4.90 10.67 -16.03
C LYS A 5 6.27 10.84 -15.34
N ASN A 6 6.53 12.01 -14.80
CA ASN A 6 7.78 12.31 -14.11
C ASN A 6 7.69 12.13 -12.60
N LEU A 7 6.49 11.77 -12.07
CA LEU A 7 6.30 11.55 -10.65
C LEU A 7 6.56 10.10 -10.28
N THR A 8 7.33 9.92 -9.22
CA THR A 8 7.66 8.61 -8.65
C THR A 8 6.89 8.39 -7.37
N VAL A 9 6.12 7.30 -7.33
CA VAL A 9 5.40 6.83 -6.15
C VAL A 9 6.09 5.59 -5.60
N LEU A 10 6.47 5.61 -4.33
CA LEU A 10 6.91 4.43 -3.60
C LEU A 10 5.84 4.07 -2.56
N SER A 11 5.32 2.87 -2.59
CA SER A 11 4.24 2.46 -1.70
C SER A 11 4.57 1.19 -0.92
N LEU A 12 4.34 1.25 0.40
CA LEU A 12 4.31 0.05 1.25
C LEU A 12 2.86 -0.33 1.46
N GLU A 13 2.36 -1.22 0.62
CA GLU A 13 0.93 -1.48 0.47
C GLU A 13 0.58 -2.95 0.52
N GLN A 14 -0.66 -3.22 0.92
CA GLN A 14 -1.22 -4.57 0.87
C GLN A 14 -2.75 -4.52 0.71
N ALA A 15 -3.33 -5.65 0.36
CA ALA A 15 -4.77 -5.87 0.18
C ALA A 15 -5.37 -4.98 -0.93
N THR A 16 -6.39 -4.14 -0.66
CA THR A 16 -7.20 -3.59 -1.75
C THR A 16 -7.14 -2.07 -1.86
N VAL A 17 -7.38 -1.34 -0.78
CA VAL A 17 -7.66 0.12 -0.86
C VAL A 17 -6.46 0.89 -1.40
N LEU A 18 -5.30 0.74 -0.79
CA LEU A 18 -4.10 1.43 -1.26
C LEU A 18 -3.57 0.86 -2.59
N PRO A 19 -3.51 -0.46 -2.81
CA PRO A 19 -3.18 -1.00 -4.12
C PRO A 19 -4.08 -0.51 -5.25
N TYR A 20 -5.38 -0.31 -5.01
CA TYR A 20 -6.28 0.27 -6.01
C TYR A 20 -5.95 1.75 -6.29
N LEU A 21 -5.68 2.54 -5.25
CA LEU A 21 -5.26 3.94 -5.42
C LEU A 21 -3.98 4.03 -6.26
N THR A 22 -2.95 3.28 -5.90
CA THR A 22 -1.66 3.32 -6.61
C THR A 22 -1.74 2.74 -8.02
N PHE A 23 -2.66 1.80 -8.27
CA PHE A 23 -3.02 1.36 -9.63
C PHE A 23 -3.58 2.52 -10.46
N ARG A 24 -4.50 3.34 -9.89
CA ARG A 24 -5.01 4.52 -10.59
C ARG A 24 -3.89 5.53 -10.90
N LEU A 25 -2.98 5.76 -9.96
CA LEU A 25 -1.82 6.63 -10.19
C LEU A 25 -0.91 6.10 -11.32
N ALA A 26 -0.71 4.79 -11.39
CA ALA A 26 0.02 4.16 -12.49
C ALA A 26 -0.70 4.33 -13.84
N GLN A 27 -2.03 4.22 -13.87
CA GLN A 27 -2.83 4.49 -15.08
C GLN A 27 -2.75 5.95 -15.52
N ASP A 28 -2.61 6.89 -14.58
CA ASP A 28 -2.43 8.31 -14.87
C ASP A 28 -0.99 8.66 -15.31
N GLY A 29 -0.12 7.64 -15.41
CA GLY A 29 1.23 7.76 -15.97
C GLY A 29 2.34 7.91 -14.94
N MET A 30 2.07 7.86 -13.65
CA MET A 30 3.10 7.90 -12.61
C MET A 30 3.92 6.61 -12.59
N GLN A 31 5.21 6.72 -12.24
CA GLN A 31 6.05 5.55 -11.99
C GLN A 31 5.75 5.03 -10.57
N VAL A 32 5.00 3.93 -10.49
CA VAL A 32 4.66 3.31 -9.19
C VAL A 32 5.57 2.13 -8.92
N ILE A 33 6.22 2.17 -7.75
CA ILE A 33 7.02 1.07 -7.20
C ILE A 33 6.37 0.66 -5.89
N ARG A 34 5.86 -0.56 -5.85
CA ARG A 34 5.30 -1.12 -4.63
C ARG A 34 6.34 -1.92 -3.86
N LEU A 35 6.26 -1.85 -2.55
CA LEU A 35 7.05 -2.68 -1.63
C LEU A 35 6.15 -3.70 -0.97
N GLU A 36 6.60 -4.94 -0.90
CA GLU A 36 5.97 -5.98 -0.10
C GLU A 36 7.00 -6.78 0.71
N HIS A 37 6.52 -7.50 1.70
CA HIS A 37 7.38 -8.35 2.50
C HIS A 37 7.85 -9.58 1.71
N PRO A 38 9.15 -9.95 1.69
CA PRO A 38 9.67 -11.01 0.84
C PRO A 38 9.09 -12.41 1.13
N VAL A 39 8.63 -12.65 2.36
CA VAL A 39 8.07 -13.95 2.76
C VAL A 39 6.55 -13.95 2.67
N TYR A 40 5.90 -12.94 3.25
CA TYR A 40 4.43 -12.91 3.35
C TYR A 40 3.77 -12.38 2.08
N GLY A 41 4.37 -11.36 1.45
CA GLY A 41 3.82 -10.72 0.26
C GLY A 41 2.46 -10.05 0.52
N ASP A 42 1.68 -9.92 -0.54
CA ASP A 42 0.31 -9.38 -0.48
C ASP A 42 -0.70 -10.56 -0.37
N PRO A 43 -1.67 -10.50 0.57
CA PRO A 43 -2.69 -11.55 0.68
C PRO A 43 -3.51 -11.73 -0.60
N ASN A 44 -3.69 -10.69 -1.41
CA ASN A 44 -4.44 -10.76 -2.67
C ASN A 44 -3.76 -11.62 -3.74
N ARG A 45 -2.49 -11.97 -3.57
CA ARG A 45 -1.79 -12.91 -4.44
C ARG A 45 -2.40 -14.31 -4.45
N MET A 46 -3.23 -14.63 -3.43
CA MET A 46 -3.87 -15.95 -3.26
C MET A 46 -5.39 -15.90 -3.50
N ILE A 47 -5.95 -14.74 -3.89
CA ILE A 47 -7.40 -14.54 -4.04
C ILE A 47 -7.80 -14.57 -5.52
N GLY A 48 -8.88 -15.29 -5.83
CA GLY A 48 -9.38 -15.49 -7.19
C GLY A 48 -8.65 -16.60 -7.95
N ASP A 49 -9.00 -16.74 -9.23
CA ASP A 49 -8.44 -17.78 -10.08
C ASP A 49 -7.00 -17.48 -10.47
N ASN A 50 -6.18 -18.54 -10.53
CA ASN A 50 -4.81 -18.44 -11.06
C ASN A 50 -4.82 -18.58 -12.58
N VAL A 51 -5.22 -17.51 -13.27
CA VAL A 51 -5.41 -17.50 -14.73
C VAL A 51 -4.11 -17.60 -15.54
N LEU A 52 -2.97 -17.31 -14.93
CA LEU A 52 -1.67 -17.38 -15.58
C LEU A 52 -0.94 -18.70 -15.31
N SER A 53 -1.46 -19.54 -14.42
CA SER A 53 -0.77 -20.74 -13.91
C SER A 53 0.60 -20.43 -13.27
N GLU A 54 0.78 -19.19 -12.81
CA GLU A 54 1.98 -18.72 -12.10
C GLU A 54 1.71 -18.65 -10.60
N GLU A 55 2.66 -19.14 -9.80
CA GLU A 55 2.52 -19.16 -8.35
C GLU A 55 2.29 -17.73 -7.79
N ARG A 56 1.27 -17.59 -6.94
CA ARG A 56 0.94 -16.32 -6.27
C ARG A 56 0.61 -15.15 -7.23
N MET A 57 0.12 -15.43 -8.42
CA MET A 57 -0.29 -14.45 -9.42
C MET A 57 -1.77 -14.57 -9.76
N ASN A 58 -2.62 -14.64 -8.72
CA ASN A 58 -4.05 -14.81 -8.90
C ASN A 58 -4.73 -13.52 -9.44
N ALA A 59 -5.87 -13.69 -10.04
CA ALA A 59 -6.59 -12.67 -10.80
C ALA A 59 -6.83 -11.37 -9.99
N TYR A 60 -7.20 -11.48 -8.72
CA TYR A 60 -7.47 -10.29 -7.90
C TYR A 60 -6.23 -9.42 -7.70
N PHE A 61 -5.07 -10.03 -7.48
CA PHE A 61 -3.81 -9.30 -7.40
C PHE A 61 -3.48 -8.61 -8.72
N LEU A 62 -3.61 -9.32 -9.84
CA LEU A 62 -3.29 -8.80 -11.16
C LEU A 62 -4.14 -7.58 -11.53
N CYS A 63 -5.45 -7.60 -11.24
CA CYS A 63 -6.38 -6.54 -11.59
C CYS A 63 -6.01 -5.16 -10.99
N ILE A 64 -5.45 -5.12 -9.79
CA ILE A 64 -5.17 -3.87 -9.07
C ILE A 64 -3.68 -3.54 -8.96
N ASN A 65 -2.82 -4.32 -9.64
CA ASN A 65 -1.37 -4.08 -9.61
C ASN A 65 -0.74 -3.96 -11.01
N ALA A 66 -1.55 -3.99 -12.06
CA ALA A 66 -1.06 -3.81 -13.43
C ALA A 66 -0.35 -2.45 -13.60
N GLY A 67 0.79 -2.46 -14.31
CA GLY A 67 1.57 -1.26 -14.57
C GLY A 67 2.51 -0.81 -13.44
N LYS A 68 2.49 -1.46 -12.28
CA LYS A 68 3.43 -1.19 -11.19
C LYS A 68 4.71 -2.02 -11.32
N LYS A 69 5.79 -1.47 -10.78
CA LYS A 69 7.00 -2.25 -10.47
C LYS A 69 6.84 -2.84 -9.06
N ASP A 70 7.38 -4.02 -8.84
CA ASP A 70 7.32 -4.70 -7.54
C ASP A 70 8.72 -4.92 -6.97
N LEU A 71 8.88 -4.68 -5.67
CA LEU A 71 10.12 -4.86 -4.95
C LEU A 71 9.82 -5.50 -3.59
N THR A 72 10.55 -6.56 -3.24
CA THR A 72 10.45 -7.17 -1.91
C THR A 72 11.50 -6.62 -0.97
N LEU A 73 11.09 -6.20 0.23
CA LEU A 73 11.99 -5.65 1.23
C LEU A 73 11.45 -5.89 2.65
N ASN A 74 12.30 -6.39 3.54
CA ASN A 74 11.93 -6.58 4.94
C ASN A 74 12.31 -5.34 5.77
N LEU A 75 11.37 -4.45 6.02
CA LEU A 75 11.58 -3.23 6.81
C LEU A 75 11.68 -3.49 8.33
N ALA A 76 11.40 -4.71 8.81
CA ALA A 76 11.68 -5.07 10.19
C ALA A 76 13.20 -5.16 10.46
N GLU A 77 13.98 -5.46 9.44
CA GLU A 77 15.44 -5.54 9.50
C GLU A 77 16.10 -4.17 9.29
N ALA A 78 17.21 -3.92 9.98
CA ALA A 78 17.94 -2.66 9.88
C ALA A 78 18.46 -2.40 8.46
N GLU A 79 18.94 -3.45 7.79
CA GLU A 79 19.45 -3.35 6.42
C GLU A 79 18.33 -3.02 5.43
N GLY A 80 17.15 -3.65 5.60
CA GLY A 80 15.96 -3.32 4.80
C GLY A 80 15.57 -1.85 4.92
N ARG A 81 15.60 -1.29 6.14
CA ARG A 81 15.32 0.15 6.33
C ARG A 81 16.38 1.05 5.69
N LYS A 82 17.65 0.69 5.73
CA LYS A 82 18.71 1.44 5.04
C LYS A 82 18.48 1.48 3.53
N ILE A 83 18.16 0.32 2.93
CA ILE A 83 17.86 0.23 1.50
C ILE A 83 16.63 1.07 1.19
N PHE A 84 15.55 0.97 1.97
CA PHE A 84 14.35 1.77 1.79
C PHE A 84 14.65 3.28 1.84
N HIS A 85 15.42 3.74 2.82
CA HIS A 85 15.80 5.15 2.93
C HIS A 85 16.68 5.61 1.76
N ALA A 86 17.53 4.73 1.23
CA ALA A 86 18.29 5.01 0.01
C ALA A 86 17.35 5.15 -1.20
N LEU A 87 16.35 4.27 -1.34
CA LEU A 87 15.36 4.36 -2.42
C LEU A 87 14.59 5.69 -2.39
N ILE A 88 14.20 6.18 -1.22
CA ILE A 88 13.53 7.49 -1.07
C ILE A 88 14.38 8.62 -1.66
N ARG A 89 15.69 8.61 -1.40
CA ARG A 89 16.61 9.66 -1.88
C ARG A 89 16.97 9.47 -3.36
N GLU A 90 17.47 8.30 -3.72
CA GLU A 90 18.10 8.03 -5.03
C GLU A 90 17.06 7.97 -6.17
N LEU A 91 15.85 7.52 -5.89
CA LEU A 91 14.76 7.54 -6.87
C LEU A 91 13.97 8.85 -6.84
N GLU A 92 14.39 9.80 -6.02
CA GLU A 92 13.72 11.10 -5.87
C GLU A 92 12.20 10.94 -5.67
N VAL A 93 11.81 10.05 -4.74
CA VAL A 93 10.41 9.70 -4.52
C VAL A 93 9.55 10.92 -4.18
N ASP A 94 8.58 11.25 -5.04
CA ASP A 94 7.69 12.39 -4.88
C ASP A 94 6.57 12.08 -3.88
N ILE A 95 6.05 10.85 -3.94
CA ILE A 95 4.94 10.41 -3.08
C ILE A 95 5.32 9.08 -2.41
N PHE A 96 5.36 9.09 -1.08
CA PHE A 96 5.36 7.84 -0.32
C PHE A 96 3.95 7.55 0.19
N ALA A 97 3.46 6.33 -0.02
CA ALA A 97 2.13 5.90 0.41
C ALA A 97 2.17 4.62 1.23
N THR A 98 1.36 4.54 2.29
CA THR A 98 1.26 3.34 3.10
C THR A 98 -0.13 3.13 3.69
N ASN A 99 -0.55 1.86 3.83
CA ASN A 99 -1.71 1.45 4.62
C ASN A 99 -1.31 0.59 5.84
N GLN A 100 -0.08 0.73 6.29
CA GLN A 100 0.35 0.19 7.58
C GLN A 100 -0.36 0.90 8.73
N LEU A 101 -0.53 0.21 9.85
CA LEU A 101 -1.09 0.83 11.05
C LEU A 101 -0.13 1.88 11.63
N PRO A 102 -0.63 3.01 12.17
CA PRO A 102 0.21 4.10 12.69
C PRO A 102 1.27 3.68 13.70
N LYS A 103 0.97 2.71 14.57
CA LYS A 103 1.93 2.15 15.54
C LYS A 103 3.20 1.56 14.91
N ASN A 104 3.16 1.24 13.61
CA ASN A 104 4.28 0.64 12.90
C ASN A 104 5.18 1.68 12.23
N TYR A 105 4.73 2.92 12.02
CA TYR A 105 5.43 3.89 11.20
C TYR A 105 6.87 4.14 11.66
N LYS A 106 7.08 4.49 12.92
CA LYS A 106 8.42 4.73 13.47
C LYS A 106 9.28 3.47 13.49
N LYS A 107 8.69 2.34 13.87
CA LYS A 107 9.41 1.05 13.91
C LYS A 107 9.94 0.65 12.54
N LEU A 108 9.17 0.91 11.47
CA LEU A 108 9.56 0.59 10.10
C LEU A 108 10.37 1.70 9.43
N GLY A 109 10.54 2.85 10.08
CA GLY A 109 11.24 4.01 9.52
C GLY A 109 10.53 4.66 8.35
N ILE A 110 9.18 4.61 8.36
CA ILE A 110 8.32 5.11 7.28
C ILE A 110 7.46 6.31 7.72
N ASP A 111 7.66 6.83 8.93
CA ASP A 111 6.93 8.00 9.42
C ASP A 111 7.30 9.27 8.63
N ASN A 112 6.36 10.24 8.63
CA ASN A 112 6.50 11.46 7.87
C ASN A 112 7.79 12.24 8.22
N ASP A 113 8.14 12.35 9.50
CA ASP A 113 9.30 13.14 9.94
C ASP A 113 10.60 12.52 9.42
N THR A 114 10.71 11.19 9.52
CA THR A 114 11.85 10.44 8.98
C THR A 114 11.97 10.67 7.48
N LEU A 115 10.88 10.53 6.71
CA LEU A 115 10.94 10.68 5.25
C LEU A 115 11.17 12.13 4.81
N LYS A 116 10.60 13.10 5.50
CA LYS A 116 10.87 14.53 5.28
C LYS A 116 12.33 14.90 5.53
N SER A 117 13.01 14.26 6.48
CA SER A 117 14.44 14.47 6.70
C SER A 117 15.31 13.94 5.56
N LEU A 118 14.84 12.94 4.84
CA LEU A 118 15.54 12.34 3.70
C LEU A 118 15.25 13.08 2.39
N ARG A 119 14.00 13.50 2.18
CA ARG A 119 13.52 14.25 1.03
C ARG A 119 12.43 15.25 1.48
N PRO A 120 12.76 16.53 1.67
CA PRO A 120 11.84 17.54 2.21
C PRO A 120 10.55 17.73 1.37
N ASP A 121 10.66 17.57 0.05
CA ASP A 121 9.53 17.74 -0.88
C ASP A 121 8.65 16.51 -1.01
N ASN A 122 9.02 15.38 -0.39
CA ASN A 122 8.22 14.16 -0.42
C ASN A 122 6.81 14.39 0.16
N MET A 123 5.78 13.97 -0.57
CA MET A 123 4.41 13.90 -0.07
C MET A 123 4.20 12.57 0.64
N TRP A 124 3.83 12.62 1.91
CA TRP A 124 3.54 11.43 2.70
C TRP A 124 2.03 11.16 2.77
N LEU A 125 1.59 9.95 2.42
CA LEU A 125 0.19 9.53 2.42
C LEU A 125 -0.01 8.27 3.28
N GLY A 126 -0.78 8.40 4.36
CA GLY A 126 -1.25 7.28 5.18
C GLY A 126 -2.72 6.98 4.93
N VAL A 127 -3.05 5.73 4.64
CA VAL A 127 -4.44 5.26 4.50
C VAL A 127 -4.80 4.43 5.72
N THR A 128 -5.79 4.89 6.48
CA THR A 128 -6.29 4.23 7.69
C THR A 128 -7.81 4.16 7.65
N GLY A 129 -8.40 3.16 8.32
CA GLY A 129 -9.86 3.05 8.36
C GLY A 129 -10.53 3.91 9.42
N PHE A 130 -9.80 4.25 10.51
CA PHE A 130 -10.35 4.95 11.69
C PHE A 130 -9.56 6.20 12.07
N GLY A 131 -8.81 6.76 11.11
CA GLY A 131 -8.00 7.96 11.31
C GLY A 131 -6.57 7.68 11.80
N PRO A 132 -5.73 8.74 11.84
CA PRO A 132 -4.30 8.62 12.12
C PRO A 132 -3.98 8.23 13.57
N ASP A 133 -4.92 8.44 14.49
CA ASP A 133 -4.73 8.16 15.91
C ASP A 133 -5.20 6.75 16.31
N SER A 134 -5.79 5.99 15.36
CA SER A 134 -6.29 4.65 15.60
C SER A 134 -5.33 3.57 15.10
N ASN A 135 -5.15 2.54 15.92
CA ASN A 135 -4.41 1.33 15.55
C ASN A 135 -5.33 0.12 15.31
N GLU A 136 -6.62 0.36 15.12
CA GLU A 136 -7.56 -0.70 14.78
C GLU A 136 -7.40 -1.15 13.33
N GLY A 137 -7.44 -2.46 13.10
CA GLY A 137 -7.50 -3.02 11.75
C GLY A 137 -8.84 -2.69 11.09
N ALA A 138 -8.79 -2.19 9.88
CA ALA A 138 -9.97 -1.73 9.14
C ALA A 138 -10.25 -2.61 7.91
N TYR A 139 -10.44 -3.90 8.14
CA TYR A 139 -10.94 -4.78 7.10
C TYR A 139 -12.41 -4.47 6.80
N ASP A 140 -12.82 -4.72 5.57
CA ASP A 140 -14.16 -4.40 5.07
C ASP A 140 -15.31 -4.84 6.02
N PRO A 141 -15.36 -6.08 6.53
CA PRO A 141 -16.41 -6.49 7.47
C PRO A 141 -16.47 -5.65 8.76
N ILE A 142 -15.29 -5.21 9.24
CA ILE A 142 -15.23 -4.38 10.45
C ILE A 142 -15.78 -2.97 10.16
N LEU A 143 -15.45 -2.41 9.02
CA LEU A 143 -15.97 -1.10 8.59
C LEU A 143 -17.48 -1.15 8.36
N GLN A 144 -17.98 -2.21 7.71
CA GLN A 144 -19.41 -2.42 7.49
C GLN A 144 -20.19 -2.54 8.82
N ALA A 145 -19.65 -3.32 9.75
CA ALA A 145 -20.27 -3.47 11.08
C ALA A 145 -20.30 -2.14 11.85
N ARG A 146 -19.16 -1.44 11.92
CA ARG A 146 -19.04 -0.16 12.62
C ARG A 146 -19.85 0.97 11.97
N GLY A 147 -19.95 0.98 10.63
CA GLY A 147 -20.73 1.95 9.88
C GLY A 147 -22.23 1.67 9.86
N GLY A 148 -22.68 0.58 10.45
CA GLY A 148 -24.10 0.18 10.45
C GLY A 148 -24.58 -0.39 9.11
N LEU A 149 -23.69 -0.58 8.14
CA LEU A 149 -24.05 -1.06 6.81
C LEU A 149 -24.59 -2.50 6.84
N MET A 150 -24.05 -3.34 7.73
CA MET A 150 -24.54 -4.71 7.91
C MET A 150 -26.00 -4.75 8.40
N GLU A 151 -26.40 -3.81 9.25
CA GLU A 151 -27.78 -3.70 9.74
C GLU A 151 -28.75 -3.29 8.61
N LEU A 152 -28.27 -2.45 7.68
CA LEU A 152 -29.09 -1.93 6.61
C LEU A 152 -29.20 -2.86 5.38
N THR A 153 -28.27 -3.79 5.20
CA THR A 153 -28.16 -4.59 3.97
C THR A 153 -28.39 -6.08 4.17
N GLY A 154 -28.53 -6.54 5.42
CA GLY A 154 -28.83 -7.92 5.74
C GLY A 154 -30.31 -8.27 5.60
N GLU A 155 -30.63 -9.57 5.49
CA GLU A 155 -31.98 -10.05 5.77
C GLU A 155 -32.24 -9.80 7.28
N GLY A 156 -33.44 -9.26 7.60
CA GLY A 156 -33.78 -8.95 8.99
C GLY A 156 -33.54 -10.14 9.91
N ALA A 157 -33.17 -9.87 11.15
CA ALA A 157 -32.93 -10.90 12.16
C ALA A 157 -34.13 -11.85 12.20
N GLY A 158 -33.89 -13.11 11.79
CA GLY A 158 -34.85 -14.20 11.89
C GLY A 158 -35.09 -14.59 13.37
#